data_e761e8565038c5213f17679b2bfef225
#
_entry.id   e761e8565038c5213f17679b2bfef225
#
_cell.length_a   1.000
_cell.length_b   1.000
_cell.length_c   1.000
_cell.angle_alpha   90.00
_cell.angle_beta   90.00
_cell.angle_gamma   90.00
#
_symmetry.space_group_name_H-M   'P 1'
#
loop_
_entity.id
_entity.type
_entity.pdbx_description
1 polymer ?
#
loop_
_entity_poly.entity_id
_entity_poly.type
_entity_poly.pdbx_seq_one_letter_code
_entity_poly.pdbx_strand_id
1 'polypeptide(L)'
;MSRLLILGAGIAGHTAAMHARHRLPPQHEVVVVSPNSQWNWIPSNIWVGTGYMKPEQVTFPLAPVYRKLGIPFHQAKAVSIHPEGSAERITPFVTIEYTSEDRRGQVTQLEYDFLINATGPRLNFGATKGLGPEANSLSVCTYGHASQTAAALGQVIERMKRGDRQTLLIGTGHGTCTCQGAAFEYLFNVEYELRRQGVRDKARLVWISNEAELGDFGMGGMFLRRGGYVTHSRIFAESLFTERGVEWITQAHVREVGTGETSYETLDGEERSLTHDFAMLLPPFTG
;
A
#
# COMPACT_ATOMS: atom_id res chain seq x y z
N MET A 1 -16.15 35.38 -0.60
CA MET A 1 -14.94 34.61 -0.29
C MET A 1 -15.39 33.25 0.20
N SER A 2 -14.88 32.17 -0.36
CA SER A 2 -15.30 30.82 0.04
C SER A 2 -14.07 29.99 0.38
N ARG A 3 -14.22 29.05 1.31
CA ARG A 3 -13.17 28.11 1.76
C ARG A 3 -13.46 26.70 1.25
N LEU A 4 -12.53 26.15 0.47
CA LEU A 4 -12.48 24.73 0.12
C LEU A 4 -11.56 24.00 1.10
N LEU A 5 -12.11 23.11 1.90
CA LEU A 5 -11.35 22.24 2.83
C LEU A 5 -11.15 20.86 2.21
N ILE A 6 -9.91 20.37 2.20
CA ILE A 6 -9.53 19.07 1.65
C ILE A 6 -8.97 18.22 2.78
N LEU A 7 -9.61 17.10 3.07
CA LEU A 7 -9.17 16.13 4.05
C LEU A 7 -8.38 15.02 3.36
N GLY A 8 -7.13 14.85 3.77
CA GLY A 8 -6.18 13.92 3.17
C GLY A 8 -5.30 14.60 2.12
N ALA A 9 -4.00 14.26 2.14
CA ALA A 9 -2.98 14.72 1.20
C ALA A 9 -2.29 13.56 0.47
N GLY A 10 -3.03 12.46 0.26
CA GLY A 10 -2.61 11.39 -0.65
C GLY A 10 -2.73 11.81 -2.12
N ILE A 11 -2.70 10.87 -3.05
CA ILE A 11 -2.76 11.15 -4.49
C ILE A 11 -3.97 12.02 -4.83
N ALA A 12 -5.17 11.65 -4.39
CA ALA A 12 -6.40 12.36 -4.71
C ALA A 12 -6.43 13.76 -4.08
N GLY A 13 -6.20 13.88 -2.76
CA GLY A 13 -6.30 15.16 -2.06
C GLY A 13 -5.21 16.14 -2.44
N HIS A 14 -3.97 15.69 -2.61
CA HIS A 14 -2.87 16.53 -3.10
C HIS A 14 -3.17 17.06 -4.52
N THR A 15 -3.60 16.17 -5.43
CA THR A 15 -3.98 16.57 -6.79
C THR A 15 -5.13 17.55 -6.79
N ALA A 16 -6.18 17.33 -5.98
CA ALA A 16 -7.30 18.25 -5.83
C ALA A 16 -6.85 19.63 -5.33
N ALA A 17 -5.96 19.68 -4.33
CA ALA A 17 -5.43 20.94 -3.80
C ALA A 17 -4.64 21.73 -4.86
N MET A 18 -3.80 21.05 -5.64
CA MET A 18 -3.01 21.66 -6.71
C MET A 18 -3.91 22.23 -7.80
N HIS A 19 -4.89 21.45 -8.26
CA HIS A 19 -5.84 21.90 -9.28
C HIS A 19 -6.75 23.01 -8.78
N ALA A 20 -7.27 22.93 -7.56
CA ALA A 20 -8.10 23.95 -6.98
C ALA A 20 -7.32 25.28 -6.87
N ARG A 21 -6.09 25.27 -6.35
CA ARG A 21 -5.28 26.50 -6.23
C ARG A 21 -4.96 27.13 -7.57
N HIS A 22 -4.73 26.31 -8.60
CA HIS A 22 -4.44 26.81 -9.95
C HIS A 22 -5.67 27.42 -10.65
N ARG A 23 -6.86 26.88 -10.39
CA ARG A 23 -8.09 27.25 -11.12
C ARG A 23 -8.97 28.23 -10.38
N LEU A 24 -8.96 28.21 -9.06
CA LEU A 24 -9.81 29.13 -8.27
C LEU A 24 -9.19 30.51 -8.21
N PRO A 25 -10.02 31.57 -8.32
CA PRO A 25 -9.59 32.94 -8.10
C PRO A 25 -8.95 33.14 -6.72
N PRO A 26 -7.98 34.07 -6.58
CA PRO A 26 -7.19 34.25 -5.34
C PRO A 26 -8.01 34.55 -4.08
N GLN A 27 -9.21 35.09 -4.21
CA GLN A 27 -10.09 35.39 -3.08
C GLN A 27 -10.69 34.13 -2.41
N HIS A 28 -10.61 32.96 -3.07
CA HIS A 28 -11.05 31.70 -2.48
C HIS A 28 -9.87 31.01 -1.80
N GLU A 29 -10.12 30.52 -0.61
CA GLU A 29 -9.12 29.81 0.19
C GLU A 29 -9.19 28.29 -0.09
N VAL A 30 -8.03 27.66 -0.28
CA VAL A 30 -7.89 26.20 -0.33
C VAL A 30 -7.08 25.77 0.88
N VAL A 31 -7.64 24.93 1.74
CA VAL A 31 -7.01 24.46 2.97
C VAL A 31 -6.85 22.94 2.92
N VAL A 32 -5.71 22.42 3.35
CA VAL A 32 -5.43 20.97 3.38
C VAL A 32 -5.18 20.50 4.80
N VAL A 33 -5.81 19.39 5.16
CA VAL A 33 -5.60 18.67 6.44
C VAL A 33 -5.09 17.27 6.14
N SER A 34 -3.97 16.88 6.72
CA SER A 34 -3.45 15.51 6.62
C SER A 34 -2.62 15.15 7.87
N PRO A 35 -2.76 13.94 8.42
CA PRO A 35 -1.95 13.52 9.56
C PRO A 35 -0.47 13.34 9.20
N ASN A 36 -0.15 13.14 7.92
CA ASN A 36 1.20 12.89 7.43
C ASN A 36 1.91 14.19 7.04
N SER A 37 3.18 14.31 7.39
CA SER A 37 4.06 15.41 6.95
C SER A 37 4.63 15.21 5.55
N GLN A 38 4.65 13.95 5.09
CA GLN A 38 5.24 13.53 3.82
C GLN A 38 4.16 13.06 2.85
N TRP A 39 4.35 13.38 1.58
CA TRP A 39 3.65 12.73 0.47
C TRP A 39 4.45 11.51 0.04
N ASN A 40 3.79 10.41 -0.31
CA ASN A 40 4.43 9.18 -0.78
C ASN A 40 3.89 8.77 -2.15
N TRP A 41 4.77 8.55 -3.12
CA TRP A 41 4.44 7.92 -4.39
C TRP A 41 4.38 6.40 -4.19
N ILE A 42 3.22 5.92 -3.78
CA ILE A 42 2.97 4.51 -3.39
C ILE A 42 3.38 3.50 -4.47
N PRO A 43 3.12 3.70 -5.78
CA PRO A 43 3.50 2.73 -6.81
C PRO A 43 4.98 2.35 -6.80
N SER A 44 5.87 3.25 -6.40
CA SER A 44 7.31 2.97 -6.35
C SER A 44 7.78 2.33 -5.04
N ASN A 45 6.90 2.10 -4.07
CA ASN A 45 7.28 1.40 -2.84
C ASN A 45 7.76 -0.03 -3.09
N ILE A 46 7.32 -0.68 -4.17
CA ILE A 46 7.83 -1.99 -4.57
C ILE A 46 9.34 -1.96 -4.82
N TRP A 47 9.86 -0.88 -5.41
CA TRP A 47 11.29 -0.72 -5.66
C TRP A 47 12.06 -0.28 -4.41
N VAL A 48 11.41 0.43 -3.49
CA VAL A 48 11.97 0.63 -2.15
C VAL A 48 12.09 -0.71 -1.43
N GLY A 49 11.04 -1.56 -1.52
CA GLY A 49 11.00 -2.90 -0.91
C GLY A 49 12.02 -3.89 -1.43
N THR A 50 12.58 -3.67 -2.63
CA THR A 50 13.69 -4.45 -3.19
C THR A 50 15.06 -3.77 -3.03
N GLY A 51 15.08 -2.55 -2.48
CA GLY A 51 16.33 -1.78 -2.32
C GLY A 51 16.81 -1.02 -3.54
N TYR A 52 16.05 -1.03 -4.67
CA TYR A 52 16.40 -0.25 -5.86
C TYR A 52 16.21 1.25 -5.71
N MET A 53 15.24 1.66 -4.88
CA MET A 53 15.00 3.06 -4.56
C MET A 53 15.12 3.29 -3.05
N LYS A 54 15.53 4.51 -2.70
CA LYS A 54 15.51 4.98 -1.31
C LYS A 54 14.17 5.67 -1.00
N PRO A 55 13.72 5.70 0.26
CA PRO A 55 12.50 6.39 0.66
C PRO A 55 12.43 7.85 0.18
N GLU A 56 13.56 8.57 0.19
CA GLU A 56 13.67 9.97 -0.20
C GLU A 56 13.40 10.21 -1.70
N GLN A 57 13.48 9.15 -2.52
CA GLN A 57 13.18 9.23 -3.95
C GLN A 57 11.68 9.08 -4.26
N VAL A 58 10.92 8.57 -3.31
CA VAL A 58 9.46 8.31 -3.44
C VAL A 58 8.63 9.16 -2.48
N THR A 59 9.27 10.03 -1.70
CA THR A 59 8.59 10.93 -0.75
C THR A 59 9.07 12.37 -0.92
N PHE A 60 8.22 13.31 -0.51
CA PHE A 60 8.62 14.70 -0.32
C PHE A 60 7.78 15.36 0.79
N PRO A 61 8.33 16.40 1.48
CA PRO A 61 7.61 17.09 2.54
C PRO A 61 6.48 17.96 1.98
N LEU A 62 5.27 17.84 2.56
CA LEU A 62 4.07 18.56 2.11
C LEU A 62 4.11 20.05 2.44
N ALA A 63 4.54 20.42 3.66
CA ALA A 63 4.48 21.79 4.13
C ALA A 63 5.22 22.81 3.24
N PRO A 64 6.45 22.56 2.73
CA PRO A 64 7.12 23.47 1.81
C PRO A 64 6.39 23.67 0.49
N VAL A 65 5.77 22.60 -0.06
CA VAL A 65 5.01 22.66 -1.31
C VAL A 65 3.78 23.54 -1.12
N TYR A 66 2.99 23.29 -0.07
CA TYR A 66 1.78 24.07 0.18
C TYR A 66 2.08 25.52 0.54
N ARG A 67 3.14 25.79 1.30
CA ARG A 67 3.59 27.16 1.59
C ARG A 67 3.90 27.95 0.31
N LYS A 68 4.62 27.33 -0.65
CA LYS A 68 4.96 27.97 -1.93
C LYS A 68 3.72 28.32 -2.74
N LEU A 69 2.64 27.56 -2.59
CA LEU A 69 1.37 27.75 -3.31
C LEU A 69 0.36 28.64 -2.56
N GLY A 70 0.70 29.10 -1.37
CA GLY A 70 -0.23 29.85 -0.52
C GLY A 70 -1.43 29.02 -0.05
N ILE A 71 -1.24 27.70 0.15
CA ILE A 71 -2.23 26.78 0.67
C ILE A 71 -1.96 26.56 2.16
N PRO A 72 -2.84 26.98 3.10
CA PRO A 72 -2.75 26.60 4.49
C PRO A 72 -2.76 25.08 4.65
N PHE A 73 -1.78 24.56 5.38
CA PHE A 73 -1.63 23.13 5.63
C PHE A 73 -1.65 22.86 7.15
N HIS A 74 -2.59 22.03 7.56
CA HIS A 74 -2.67 21.54 8.93
C HIS A 74 -2.20 20.07 8.95
N GLN A 75 -1.04 19.83 9.58
CA GLN A 75 -0.60 18.47 9.86
C GLN A 75 -1.43 17.93 11.04
N ALA A 76 -2.61 17.39 10.71
CA ALA A 76 -3.63 17.00 11.67
C ALA A 76 -4.48 15.86 11.13
N LYS A 77 -5.08 15.10 12.03
CA LYS A 77 -6.08 14.09 11.74
C LYS A 77 -7.46 14.73 11.79
N ALA A 78 -8.30 14.51 10.77
CA ALA A 78 -9.71 14.82 10.85
C ALA A 78 -10.40 13.81 11.80
N VAL A 79 -11.09 14.33 12.81
CA VAL A 79 -11.73 13.52 13.87
C VAL A 79 -13.22 13.37 13.60
N SER A 80 -13.89 14.48 13.23
CA SER A 80 -15.33 14.48 12.91
C SER A 80 -15.68 15.55 11.88
N ILE A 81 -16.70 15.30 11.10
CA ILE A 81 -17.26 16.21 10.10
C ILE A 81 -18.67 16.59 10.56
N HIS A 82 -18.97 17.87 10.61
CA HIS A 82 -20.24 18.45 11.01
C HIS A 82 -20.83 19.26 9.86
N PRO A 83 -21.51 18.63 8.89
CA PRO A 83 -22.00 19.32 7.69
C PRO A 83 -23.17 20.27 8.01
N GLU A 84 -23.96 19.98 9.05
CA GLU A 84 -25.06 20.81 9.51
C GLU A 84 -24.65 21.75 10.66
N GLY A 85 -23.35 21.79 11.00
CA GLY A 85 -22.89 22.51 12.18
C GLY A 85 -23.20 21.77 13.50
N SER A 86 -23.46 22.54 14.56
CA SER A 86 -23.86 22.05 15.89
C SER A 86 -24.83 23.03 16.54
N ALA A 87 -25.33 22.69 17.74
CA ALA A 87 -26.19 23.58 18.52
C ALA A 87 -25.53 24.95 18.84
N GLU A 88 -24.20 24.95 18.95
CA GLU A 88 -23.42 26.16 19.27
C GLU A 88 -22.91 26.89 18.02
N ARG A 89 -22.91 26.22 16.85
CA ARG A 89 -22.36 26.74 15.58
C ARG A 89 -23.20 26.22 14.40
N ILE A 90 -23.85 27.09 13.72
CA ILE A 90 -24.73 26.76 12.57
C ILE A 90 -23.97 26.56 11.24
N THR A 91 -22.67 26.94 11.18
CA THR A 91 -21.83 26.76 9.97
C THR A 91 -21.21 25.38 9.92
N PRO A 92 -21.04 24.78 8.73
CA PRO A 92 -20.32 23.53 8.55
C PRO A 92 -18.87 23.60 9.05
N PHE A 93 -18.40 22.56 9.75
CA PHE A 93 -17.01 22.51 10.20
C PHE A 93 -16.49 21.08 10.33
N VAL A 94 -15.17 20.96 10.37
CA VAL A 94 -14.44 19.72 10.70
C VAL A 94 -13.65 19.92 11.98
N THR A 95 -13.75 18.98 12.89
CA THR A 95 -12.86 18.92 14.07
C THR A 95 -11.59 18.18 13.67
N ILE A 96 -10.43 18.81 13.93
CA ILE A 96 -9.10 18.23 13.66
C ILE A 96 -8.27 18.15 14.94
N GLU A 97 -7.42 17.14 15.03
CA GLU A 97 -6.42 16.94 16.08
C GLU A 97 -5.03 16.97 15.45
N TYR A 98 -4.15 17.88 15.93
CA TYR A 98 -2.81 18.04 15.39
C TYR A 98 -1.90 16.85 15.70
N THR A 99 -1.12 16.43 14.69
CA THR A 99 -0.13 15.35 14.75
C THR A 99 1.31 15.87 14.66
N SER A 100 1.50 17.14 14.32
CA SER A 100 2.84 17.78 14.32
C SER A 100 3.41 17.85 15.74
N GLU A 101 4.74 17.81 15.87
CA GLU A 101 5.41 17.77 17.18
C GLU A 101 5.07 18.97 18.07
N ASP A 102 5.05 20.15 17.49
CA ASP A 102 4.79 21.43 18.17
C ASP A 102 3.35 21.59 18.68
N ARG A 103 2.40 20.87 18.09
CA ARG A 103 0.96 21.01 18.37
C ARG A 103 0.26 19.70 18.70
N ARG A 104 0.96 18.62 18.89
CA ARG A 104 0.42 17.26 19.08
C ARG A 104 -0.68 17.22 20.14
N GLY A 105 -1.84 16.64 19.75
CA GLY A 105 -3.00 16.52 20.62
C GLY A 105 -3.86 17.79 20.77
N GLN A 106 -3.43 18.93 20.22
CA GLN A 106 -4.29 20.12 20.19
C GLN A 106 -5.45 19.88 19.24
N VAL A 107 -6.65 20.24 19.66
CA VAL A 107 -7.88 20.12 18.90
C VAL A 107 -8.35 21.50 18.45
N THR A 108 -8.80 21.62 17.20
CA THR A 108 -9.43 22.83 16.68
C THR A 108 -10.52 22.50 15.67
N GLN A 109 -11.33 23.49 15.32
CA GLN A 109 -12.40 23.37 14.35
C GLN A 109 -12.10 24.27 13.14
N LEU A 110 -12.26 23.73 11.95
CA LEU A 110 -12.09 24.44 10.67
C LEU A 110 -13.44 24.51 9.96
N GLU A 111 -13.96 25.72 9.78
CA GLU A 111 -15.16 25.96 8.97
C GLU A 111 -14.87 25.79 7.49
N TYR A 112 -15.87 25.42 6.71
CA TYR A 112 -15.76 25.31 5.26
C TYR A 112 -17.08 25.64 4.55
N ASP A 113 -16.98 26.09 3.30
CA ASP A 113 -18.10 26.19 2.38
C ASP A 113 -18.21 24.95 1.50
N PHE A 114 -17.04 24.37 1.13
CA PHE A 114 -16.95 23.16 0.32
C PHE A 114 -15.95 22.19 0.96
N LEU A 115 -16.28 20.91 0.93
CA LEU A 115 -15.45 19.84 1.50
C LEU A 115 -15.13 18.79 0.45
N ILE A 116 -13.85 18.44 0.34
CA ILE A 116 -13.39 17.24 -0.36
C ILE A 116 -12.85 16.24 0.68
N ASN A 117 -13.54 15.11 0.84
CA ASN A 117 -13.01 14.01 1.64
C ASN A 117 -12.16 13.09 0.76
N ALA A 118 -10.84 13.16 0.93
CA ALA A 118 -9.84 12.36 0.23
C ALA A 118 -8.92 11.62 1.23
N THR A 119 -9.47 11.23 2.39
CA THR A 119 -8.74 10.56 3.47
C THR A 119 -8.24 9.17 3.09
N GLY A 120 -8.83 8.56 2.06
CA GLY A 120 -8.49 7.22 1.59
C GLY A 120 -8.89 6.12 2.57
N PRO A 121 -8.71 4.86 2.18
CA PRO A 121 -8.94 3.72 3.04
C PRO A 121 -7.76 3.50 4.00
N ARG A 122 -8.01 2.75 5.06
CA ARG A 122 -6.97 2.30 6.00
C ARG A 122 -6.56 0.87 5.70
N LEU A 123 -5.25 0.58 5.84
CA LEU A 123 -4.72 -0.78 5.78
C LEU A 123 -5.21 -1.59 6.98
N ASN A 124 -5.86 -2.72 6.73
CA ASN A 124 -6.43 -3.56 7.77
C ASN A 124 -5.60 -4.84 7.98
N PHE A 125 -4.45 -4.70 8.62
CA PHE A 125 -3.63 -5.86 8.99
C PHE A 125 -4.32 -6.76 10.02
N GLY A 126 -5.22 -6.21 10.84
CA GLY A 126 -5.99 -6.99 11.82
C GLY A 126 -7.04 -7.95 11.23
N ALA A 127 -7.28 -7.91 9.91
CA ALA A 127 -8.20 -8.82 9.24
C ALA A 127 -7.71 -10.29 9.23
N THR A 128 -6.41 -10.49 9.36
CA THR A 128 -5.80 -11.83 9.45
C THR A 128 -4.86 -11.86 10.65
N LYS A 129 -4.97 -12.88 11.47
CA LYS A 129 -4.12 -13.03 12.66
C LYS A 129 -2.64 -13.10 12.27
N GLY A 130 -1.82 -12.27 12.90
CA GLY A 130 -0.38 -12.21 12.68
C GLY A 130 0.07 -11.56 11.37
N LEU A 131 -0.85 -10.98 10.59
CA LEU A 131 -0.50 -10.26 9.36
C LEU A 131 0.06 -8.86 9.69
N GLY A 132 1.09 -8.46 8.99
CA GLY A 132 1.61 -7.09 8.95
C GLY A 132 2.98 -6.89 9.57
N PRO A 133 3.58 -5.70 9.34
CA PRO A 133 4.94 -5.35 9.76
C PRO A 133 5.14 -5.31 11.28
N GLU A 134 4.08 -5.05 12.04
CA GLU A 134 4.09 -5.08 13.51
C GLU A 134 3.89 -6.51 14.07
N ALA A 135 3.76 -7.52 13.18
CA ALA A 135 3.52 -8.91 13.54
C ALA A 135 4.51 -9.86 12.81
N ASN A 136 4.01 -10.75 11.95
CA ASN A 136 4.82 -11.84 11.39
C ASN A 136 5.01 -11.76 9.87
N SER A 137 4.58 -10.69 9.20
CA SER A 137 4.82 -10.51 7.77
C SER A 137 5.26 -9.08 7.44
N LEU A 138 5.80 -8.94 6.25
CA LEU A 138 6.27 -7.69 5.67
C LEU A 138 5.20 -7.07 4.76
N SER A 139 5.41 -5.82 4.35
CA SER A 139 4.50 -5.09 3.47
C SER A 139 5.24 -4.04 2.65
N VAL A 140 4.70 -3.68 1.49
CA VAL A 140 5.17 -2.55 0.66
C VAL A 140 4.12 -1.44 0.53
N CYS A 141 3.08 -1.47 1.35
CA CYS A 141 1.97 -0.51 1.25
C CYS A 141 2.38 0.94 1.60
N THR A 142 3.43 1.14 2.40
CA THR A 142 4.01 2.45 2.71
C THR A 142 5.52 2.43 2.48
N TYR A 143 6.14 3.60 2.32
CA TYR A 143 7.60 3.66 2.18
C TYR A 143 8.35 3.14 3.43
N GLY A 144 7.77 3.32 4.62
CA GLY A 144 8.33 2.78 5.86
C GLY A 144 8.30 1.25 5.90
N HIS A 145 7.15 0.65 5.57
CA HIS A 145 7.02 -0.81 5.44
C HIS A 145 7.97 -1.36 4.36
N ALA A 146 8.04 -0.68 3.21
CA ALA A 146 8.92 -1.08 2.12
C ALA A 146 10.40 -1.05 2.53
N SER A 147 10.82 -0.07 3.34
CA SER A 147 12.18 -0.01 3.88
C SER A 147 12.50 -1.19 4.80
N GLN A 148 11.57 -1.56 5.67
CA GLN A 148 11.70 -2.76 6.52
C GLN A 148 11.77 -4.02 5.66
N THR A 149 10.93 -4.10 4.63
CA THR A 149 10.90 -5.22 3.69
C THR A 149 12.22 -5.36 2.93
N ALA A 150 12.82 -4.24 2.48
CA ALA A 150 14.14 -4.25 1.83
C ALA A 150 15.25 -4.74 2.77
N ALA A 151 15.23 -4.32 4.02
CA ALA A 151 16.21 -4.76 5.01
C ALA A 151 16.10 -6.27 5.27
N ALA A 152 14.88 -6.80 5.41
CA ALA A 152 14.63 -8.23 5.58
C ALA A 152 15.04 -9.03 4.33
N LEU A 153 14.72 -8.54 3.12
CA LEU A 153 15.15 -9.18 1.87
C LEU A 153 16.67 -9.25 1.78
N GLY A 154 17.37 -8.16 2.14
CA GLY A 154 18.83 -8.13 2.20
C GLY A 154 19.41 -9.21 3.12
N GLN A 155 18.82 -9.42 4.31
CA GLN A 155 19.24 -10.46 5.24
C GLN A 155 19.04 -11.88 4.66
N VAL A 156 17.92 -12.10 3.97
CA VAL A 156 17.64 -13.39 3.29
C VAL A 156 18.66 -13.63 2.18
N ILE A 157 18.96 -12.61 1.37
CA ILE A 157 19.98 -12.69 0.30
C ILE A 157 21.36 -13.03 0.90
N GLU A 158 21.75 -12.41 2.00
CA GLU A 158 23.04 -12.72 2.65
C GLU A 158 23.08 -14.15 3.22
N ARG A 159 21.97 -14.70 3.73
CA ARG A 159 21.90 -16.12 4.09
C ARG A 159 22.09 -17.02 2.88
N MET A 160 21.43 -16.71 1.76
CA MET A 160 21.58 -17.46 0.51
C MET A 160 23.03 -17.42 -0.04
N LYS A 161 23.72 -16.28 0.06
CA LYS A 161 25.15 -16.16 -0.32
C LYS A 161 26.04 -17.06 0.51
N ARG A 162 25.67 -17.34 1.77
CA ARG A 162 26.38 -18.29 2.63
C ARG A 162 26.05 -19.77 2.33
N GLY A 163 25.11 -20.02 1.42
CA GLY A 163 24.72 -21.37 0.98
C GLY A 163 23.36 -21.85 1.47
N ASP A 164 22.68 -21.11 2.35
CA ASP A 164 21.38 -21.48 2.88
C ASP A 164 20.31 -21.43 1.80
N ARG A 165 19.41 -22.40 1.78
CA ARG A 165 18.20 -22.33 0.97
C ARG A 165 17.12 -21.57 1.74
N GLN A 166 16.38 -20.71 1.05
CA GLN A 166 15.35 -19.86 1.66
C GLN A 166 14.05 -19.96 0.89
N THR A 167 12.93 -20.03 1.61
CA THR A 167 11.57 -19.95 1.04
C THR A 167 11.01 -18.54 1.23
N LEU A 168 10.62 -17.89 0.12
CA LEU A 168 10.02 -16.56 0.13
C LEU A 168 8.55 -16.67 -0.31
N LEU A 169 7.65 -16.32 0.60
CA LEU A 169 6.20 -16.26 0.37
C LEU A 169 5.79 -14.83 0.06
N ILE A 170 5.19 -14.61 -1.10
CA ILE A 170 4.75 -13.28 -1.55
C ILE A 170 3.32 -13.38 -2.09
N GLY A 171 2.46 -12.44 -1.73
CA GLY A 171 1.09 -12.47 -2.23
C GLY A 171 0.10 -11.69 -1.39
N THR A 172 -1.09 -12.25 -1.23
CA THR A 172 -2.20 -11.66 -0.48
C THR A 172 -2.34 -12.31 0.90
N GLY A 173 -2.49 -11.50 1.93
CA GLY A 173 -2.61 -11.96 3.32
C GLY A 173 -4.06 -12.07 3.80
N HIS A 174 -5.04 -11.90 2.89
CA HIS A 174 -6.46 -12.02 3.20
C HIS A 174 -7.24 -12.31 1.92
N GLY A 175 -8.47 -12.80 2.04
CA GLY A 175 -9.37 -13.08 0.92
C GLY A 175 -9.63 -11.87 0.02
N THR A 176 -9.72 -10.68 0.58
CA THR A 176 -9.62 -9.42 -0.16
C THR A 176 -8.27 -8.77 0.14
N CYS A 177 -7.68 -8.06 -0.80
CA CYS A 177 -6.43 -7.34 -0.56
C CYS A 177 -6.43 -5.95 -1.21
N THR A 178 -5.45 -5.12 -0.86
CA THR A 178 -5.36 -3.75 -1.35
C THR A 178 -5.04 -3.68 -2.84
N CYS A 179 -4.15 -4.55 -3.32
CA CYS A 179 -3.72 -4.57 -4.72
C CYS A 179 -2.91 -5.84 -5.01
N GLN A 180 -3.53 -6.85 -5.60
CA GLN A 180 -2.83 -8.07 -6.02
C GLN A 180 -1.70 -7.77 -7.01
N GLY A 181 -1.92 -6.82 -7.93
CA GLY A 181 -0.92 -6.38 -8.89
C GLY A 181 0.37 -5.90 -8.25
N ALA A 182 0.31 -5.18 -7.12
CA ALA A 182 1.51 -4.71 -6.42
C ALA A 182 2.33 -5.88 -5.82
N ALA A 183 1.67 -6.91 -5.28
CA ALA A 183 2.37 -8.11 -4.82
C ALA A 183 2.98 -8.89 -5.97
N PHE A 184 2.27 -8.98 -7.10
CA PHE A 184 2.73 -9.61 -8.33
C PHE A 184 3.98 -8.92 -8.88
N GLU A 185 3.94 -7.59 -8.99
CA GLU A 185 5.10 -6.79 -9.43
C GLU A 185 6.28 -6.92 -8.45
N TYR A 186 6.00 -6.89 -7.14
CA TYR A 186 7.03 -7.07 -6.12
C TYR A 186 7.72 -8.44 -6.24
N LEU A 187 6.96 -9.52 -6.44
CA LEU A 187 7.47 -10.87 -6.64
C LEU A 187 8.50 -10.94 -7.78
N PHE A 188 8.18 -10.35 -8.93
CA PHE A 188 9.09 -10.36 -10.08
C PHE A 188 10.29 -9.45 -9.91
N ASN A 189 10.15 -8.35 -9.18
CA ASN A 189 11.29 -7.52 -8.79
C ASN A 189 12.23 -8.26 -7.82
N VAL A 190 11.67 -9.03 -6.87
CA VAL A 190 12.47 -9.92 -6.00
C VAL A 190 13.16 -11.00 -6.81
N GLU A 191 12.45 -11.67 -7.70
CA GLU A 191 13.02 -12.72 -8.56
C GLU A 191 14.19 -12.19 -9.39
N TYR A 192 14.03 -11.01 -9.99
CA TYR A 192 15.09 -10.33 -10.73
C TYR A 192 16.28 -9.98 -9.82
N GLU A 193 16.04 -9.48 -8.61
CA GLU A 193 17.09 -9.15 -7.66
C GLU A 193 17.88 -10.40 -7.24
N LEU A 194 17.21 -11.53 -6.98
CA LEU A 194 17.86 -12.78 -6.65
C LEU A 194 18.76 -13.30 -7.79
N ARG A 195 18.34 -13.14 -9.05
CA ARG A 195 19.21 -13.44 -10.21
C ARG A 195 20.41 -12.51 -10.24
N ARG A 196 20.20 -11.21 -10.08
CA ARG A 196 21.26 -10.20 -10.09
C ARG A 196 22.30 -10.45 -9.01
N GLN A 197 21.87 -10.95 -7.85
CA GLN A 197 22.74 -11.31 -6.74
C GLN A 197 23.38 -12.71 -6.88
N GLY A 198 23.04 -13.47 -7.92
CA GLY A 198 23.56 -14.82 -8.15
C GLY A 198 23.09 -15.88 -7.15
N VAL A 199 21.94 -15.68 -6.53
CA VAL A 199 21.40 -16.58 -5.48
C VAL A 199 20.03 -17.17 -5.82
N ARG A 200 19.53 -17.00 -7.05
CA ARG A 200 18.18 -17.45 -7.45
C ARG A 200 17.99 -18.96 -7.27
N ASP A 201 19.02 -19.76 -7.44
CA ASP A 201 19.03 -21.23 -7.26
C ASP A 201 18.88 -21.67 -5.79
N LYS A 202 19.09 -20.77 -4.84
CA LYS A 202 18.90 -20.99 -3.40
C LYS A 202 17.49 -20.61 -2.92
N ALA A 203 16.71 -19.93 -3.75
CA ALA A 203 15.40 -19.41 -3.39
C ALA A 203 14.27 -20.30 -3.93
N ARG A 204 13.37 -20.71 -3.04
CA ARG A 204 12.04 -21.17 -3.37
C ARG A 204 11.11 -19.98 -3.30
N LEU A 205 10.59 -19.51 -4.45
CA LEU A 205 9.62 -18.44 -4.52
C LEU A 205 8.21 -19.01 -4.65
N VAL A 206 7.33 -18.59 -3.76
CA VAL A 206 5.93 -19.02 -3.71
C VAL A 206 5.01 -17.83 -3.71
N TRP A 207 4.10 -17.79 -4.66
CA TRP A 207 2.95 -16.88 -4.69
C TRP A 207 1.78 -17.50 -3.94
N ILE A 208 1.04 -16.68 -3.18
CA ILE A 208 -0.23 -17.09 -2.56
C ILE A 208 -1.31 -16.04 -2.80
N SER A 209 -2.49 -16.46 -3.24
CA SER A 209 -3.66 -15.61 -3.36
C SER A 209 -4.96 -16.39 -3.24
N ASN A 210 -6.04 -15.67 -2.93
CA ASN A 210 -7.40 -16.22 -2.95
C ASN A 210 -8.06 -16.14 -4.33
N GLU A 211 -7.33 -15.67 -5.35
CA GLU A 211 -7.84 -15.59 -6.71
C GLU A 211 -8.25 -16.96 -7.23
N ALA A 212 -9.29 -17.02 -8.08
CA ALA A 212 -9.74 -18.25 -8.70
C ALA A 212 -8.64 -18.85 -9.60
N GLU A 213 -7.90 -17.98 -10.29
CA GLU A 213 -6.86 -18.33 -11.23
C GLU A 213 -5.69 -17.34 -11.12
N LEU A 214 -4.49 -17.78 -11.42
CA LEU A 214 -3.34 -16.90 -11.50
C LEU A 214 -3.56 -15.84 -12.58
N GLY A 215 -3.35 -14.55 -12.23
CA GLY A 215 -3.57 -13.44 -13.15
C GLY A 215 -5.02 -12.96 -13.26
N ASP A 216 -5.86 -13.34 -12.33
CA ASP A 216 -7.22 -12.83 -12.16
C ASP A 216 -7.21 -11.34 -11.77
N PHE A 217 -6.28 -10.92 -10.90
CA PHE A 217 -6.11 -9.55 -10.40
C PHE A 217 -7.37 -8.95 -9.75
N GLY A 218 -8.26 -9.79 -9.21
CA GLY A 218 -9.50 -9.38 -8.57
C GLY A 218 -10.60 -8.91 -9.52
N MET A 219 -10.47 -9.18 -10.81
CA MET A 219 -11.39 -8.72 -11.86
C MET A 219 -11.80 -9.83 -12.86
N GLY A 220 -11.51 -11.09 -12.56
CA GLY A 220 -11.80 -12.22 -13.43
C GLY A 220 -10.82 -12.37 -14.59
N GLY A 221 -9.66 -11.72 -14.50
CA GLY A 221 -8.66 -11.69 -15.56
C GLY A 221 -8.94 -10.67 -16.66
N MET A 222 -8.07 -10.62 -17.63
CA MET A 222 -8.16 -9.72 -18.79
C MET A 222 -7.62 -10.37 -20.05
N PHE A 223 -8.00 -9.85 -21.21
CA PHE A 223 -7.45 -10.25 -22.49
C PHE A 223 -6.34 -9.29 -22.92
N LEU A 224 -5.13 -9.83 -23.08
CA LEU A 224 -3.96 -9.10 -23.57
C LEU A 224 -3.88 -9.24 -25.09
N ARG A 225 -3.82 -8.12 -25.80
CA ARG A 225 -3.62 -8.09 -27.24
C ARG A 225 -2.24 -7.56 -27.57
N ARG A 226 -1.44 -8.39 -28.26
CA ARG A 226 -0.12 -8.00 -28.75
C ARG A 226 0.09 -8.51 -30.16
N GLY A 227 0.32 -7.58 -31.08
CA GLY A 227 0.47 -7.90 -32.52
C GLY A 227 -0.72 -8.65 -33.09
N GLY A 228 -1.03 -9.55 -33.54
CA GLY A 228 -2.23 -10.27 -33.98
C GLY A 228 -2.78 -11.29 -32.98
N TYR A 229 -2.12 -11.42 -31.82
CA TYR A 229 -2.48 -12.40 -30.81
C TYR A 229 -3.32 -11.80 -29.70
N VAL A 230 -4.29 -12.58 -29.23
CA VAL A 230 -5.07 -12.30 -28.03
C VAL A 230 -4.87 -13.46 -27.07
N THR A 231 -4.42 -13.18 -25.85
CA THR A 231 -4.23 -14.19 -24.81
C THR A 231 -4.89 -13.74 -23.51
N HIS A 232 -5.42 -14.69 -22.75
CA HIS A 232 -5.94 -14.42 -21.42
C HIS A 232 -4.77 -14.17 -20.42
N SER A 233 -4.96 -13.28 -19.46
CA SER A 233 -3.96 -12.96 -18.44
C SER A 233 -3.49 -14.19 -17.65
N ARG A 234 -4.35 -15.18 -17.42
CA ARG A 234 -3.97 -16.46 -16.82
C ARG A 234 -2.85 -17.15 -17.59
N ILE A 235 -3.00 -17.34 -18.90
CA ILE A 235 -1.99 -18.03 -19.72
C ILE A 235 -0.67 -17.25 -19.68
N PHE A 236 -0.75 -15.92 -19.76
CA PHE A 236 0.42 -15.07 -19.66
C PHE A 236 1.11 -15.20 -18.28
N ALA A 237 0.34 -15.15 -17.19
CA ALA A 237 0.86 -15.24 -15.85
C ALA A 237 1.45 -16.63 -15.56
N GLU A 238 0.74 -17.71 -15.87
CA GLU A 238 1.23 -19.10 -15.69
C GLU A 238 2.53 -19.34 -16.46
N SER A 239 2.61 -18.84 -17.72
CA SER A 239 3.84 -18.94 -18.52
C SER A 239 5.01 -18.21 -17.88
N LEU A 240 4.76 -17.00 -17.38
CA LEU A 240 5.78 -16.17 -16.73
C LEU A 240 6.28 -16.79 -15.41
N PHE A 241 5.36 -17.33 -14.61
CA PHE A 241 5.70 -18.02 -13.36
C PHE A 241 6.53 -19.29 -13.63
N THR A 242 6.08 -20.10 -14.60
CA THR A 242 6.80 -21.32 -15.03
C THR A 242 8.21 -20.99 -15.53
N GLU A 243 8.34 -20.00 -16.42
CA GLU A 243 9.65 -19.54 -16.94
C GLU A 243 10.61 -19.12 -15.82
N ARG A 244 10.08 -18.47 -14.77
CA ARG A 244 10.87 -17.95 -13.66
C ARG A 244 11.03 -18.93 -12.51
N GLY A 245 10.45 -20.12 -12.60
CA GLY A 245 10.50 -21.14 -11.55
C GLY A 245 9.84 -20.64 -10.26
N VAL A 246 8.70 -19.95 -10.37
CA VAL A 246 7.88 -19.49 -9.25
C VAL A 246 6.72 -20.46 -9.07
N GLU A 247 6.57 -20.99 -7.87
CA GLU A 247 5.40 -21.79 -7.48
C GLU A 247 4.22 -20.88 -7.16
N TRP A 248 2.99 -21.37 -7.31
CA TRP A 248 1.80 -20.59 -6.93
C TRP A 248 0.73 -21.43 -6.26
N ILE A 249 0.03 -20.79 -5.34
CA ILE A 249 -1.11 -21.30 -4.60
C ILE A 249 -2.24 -20.29 -4.82
N THR A 250 -3.25 -20.66 -5.60
CA THR A 250 -4.48 -19.89 -5.79
C THR A 250 -5.61 -20.51 -4.99
N GLN A 251 -6.78 -19.85 -4.93
CA GLN A 251 -7.96 -20.30 -4.18
C GLN A 251 -7.63 -20.56 -2.69
N ALA A 252 -6.68 -19.79 -2.15
CA ALA A 252 -6.19 -19.93 -0.80
C ALA A 252 -6.55 -18.71 0.04
N HIS A 253 -7.28 -18.94 1.12
CA HIS A 253 -7.60 -17.93 2.12
C HIS A 253 -6.62 -18.03 3.29
N VAL A 254 -5.73 -17.03 3.43
CA VAL A 254 -4.78 -16.98 4.54
C VAL A 254 -5.55 -16.77 5.85
N ARG A 255 -5.37 -17.69 6.80
CA ARG A 255 -6.04 -17.71 8.11
C ARG A 255 -5.17 -17.12 9.21
N GLU A 256 -3.89 -17.46 9.21
CA GLU A 256 -2.93 -16.97 10.20
C GLU A 256 -1.53 -16.89 9.60
N VAL A 257 -0.80 -15.85 9.97
CA VAL A 257 0.62 -15.71 9.70
C VAL A 257 1.37 -15.85 11.02
N GLY A 258 2.02 -16.97 11.21
CA GLY A 258 2.90 -17.25 12.34
C GLY A 258 4.36 -16.91 12.04
N THR A 259 5.21 -17.07 13.03
CA THR A 259 6.66 -16.89 12.87
C THR A 259 7.23 -18.03 12.00
N GLY A 260 7.55 -17.71 10.74
CA GLY A 260 8.11 -18.68 9.79
C GLY A 260 7.11 -19.67 9.18
N GLU A 261 5.83 -19.52 9.41
CA GLU A 261 4.78 -20.38 8.86
C GLU A 261 3.50 -19.57 8.59
N THR A 262 2.84 -19.86 7.49
CA THR A 262 1.52 -19.29 7.15
C THR A 262 0.52 -20.40 6.94
N SER A 263 -0.60 -20.38 7.68
CA SER A 263 -1.72 -21.28 7.47
C SER A 263 -2.76 -20.67 6.55
N TYR A 264 -3.35 -21.49 5.71
CA TYR A 264 -4.40 -21.07 4.76
C TYR A 264 -5.41 -22.21 4.55
N GLU A 265 -6.62 -21.81 4.20
CA GLU A 265 -7.71 -22.70 3.84
C GLU A 265 -7.89 -22.67 2.31
N THR A 266 -8.02 -23.87 1.73
CA THR A 266 -8.31 -24.02 0.30
C THR A 266 -9.83 -23.95 0.04
N LEU A 267 -10.23 -23.85 -1.23
CA LEU A 267 -11.65 -23.71 -1.60
C LEU A 267 -12.51 -24.90 -1.15
N ASP A 268 -11.94 -26.07 -1.05
CA ASP A 268 -12.58 -27.31 -0.56
C ASP A 268 -12.61 -27.43 0.98
N GLY A 269 -12.14 -26.40 1.70
CA GLY A 269 -12.17 -26.32 3.16
C GLY A 269 -11.01 -27.04 3.86
N GLU A 270 -10.01 -27.51 3.11
CA GLU A 270 -8.82 -28.10 3.74
C GLU A 270 -7.90 -27.01 4.32
N GLU A 271 -7.48 -27.21 5.55
CA GLU A 271 -6.43 -26.38 6.15
C GLU A 271 -5.05 -26.91 5.77
N ARG A 272 -4.20 -26.00 5.30
CA ARG A 272 -2.81 -26.27 4.91
C ARG A 272 -1.88 -25.23 5.50
N SER A 273 -0.59 -25.54 5.57
CA SER A 273 0.43 -24.57 5.98
C SER A 273 1.64 -24.58 5.06
N LEU A 274 2.36 -23.46 5.05
CA LEU A 274 3.60 -23.28 4.31
C LEU A 274 4.64 -22.61 5.22
N THR A 275 5.76 -23.30 5.42
CA THR A 275 6.93 -22.72 6.11
C THR A 275 7.68 -21.78 5.18
N HIS A 276 8.16 -20.66 5.72
CA HIS A 276 8.89 -19.64 4.97
C HIS A 276 9.93 -18.93 5.82
N ASP A 277 10.93 -18.36 5.17
CA ASP A 277 11.99 -17.55 5.78
C ASP A 277 11.74 -16.04 5.58
N PHE A 278 10.83 -15.72 4.67
CA PHE A 278 10.42 -14.37 4.33
C PHE A 278 8.95 -14.40 3.87
N ALA A 279 8.13 -13.52 4.41
CA ALA A 279 6.74 -13.37 3.97
C ALA A 279 6.41 -11.89 3.73
N MET A 280 6.04 -11.53 2.49
CA MET A 280 5.47 -10.21 2.14
C MET A 280 4.04 -10.42 1.65
N LEU A 281 3.09 -10.06 2.51
CA LEU A 281 1.67 -10.33 2.30
C LEU A 281 0.85 -9.04 2.43
N LEU A 282 0.05 -8.74 1.41
CA LEU A 282 -0.76 -7.53 1.38
C LEU A 282 -2.07 -7.69 2.17
N PRO A 283 -2.44 -6.67 2.98
CA PRO A 283 -3.69 -6.65 3.74
C PRO A 283 -4.87 -6.20 2.88
N PRO A 284 -6.12 -6.35 3.34
CA PRO A 284 -7.26 -5.65 2.79
C PRO A 284 -7.29 -4.19 3.23
N PHE A 285 -8.18 -3.42 2.58
CA PHE A 285 -8.57 -2.09 3.05
C PHE A 285 -9.78 -2.17 4.00
N THR A 286 -9.90 -1.16 4.86
CA THR A 286 -11.14 -0.83 5.56
C THR A 286 -11.44 0.66 5.40
N GLY A 287 -12.72 1.00 5.33
CA GLY A 287 -13.22 2.37 5.26
C GLY A 287 -13.31 3.02 6.64
#